data_03041217f3a5e4b9721e4c86a3ecb34a
#
_entry.id   03041217f3a5e4b9721e4c86a3ecb34a
#
_cell.length_a   1.000
_cell.length_b   1.000
_cell.length_c   1.000
_cell.angle_alpha   90.00
_cell.angle_beta   90.00
_cell.angle_gamma   90.00
#
_symmetry.space_group_name_H-M   'P 1'
#
loop_
_entity.id
_entity.type
_entity.pdbx_description
1 polymer ?
#
loop_
_entity_poly.entity_id
_entity_poly.type
_entity_poly.pdbx_seq_one_letter_code
_entity_poly.pdbx_strand_id
1 'polypeptide(L)'
;MRQIGDSYVAKNAIVTGDVVLSAGVNIWFGCVLRGDLARITLGPRVNLQDGCIVHTDYGEPQVVEEGVVVGHRAVLHGKLIGHDTLVGMGAIVLSGAEIGHECVLAAGTLVTERRRIPPRSLVMGVPGKVVREVTDDDLRRTLSIAAHYLDMAQRYAKGAFPPPWGRPPGEGG
;
A
#
# COMPACT_ATOMS: atom_id res chain seq x y z
N MET A 1 14.32 6.02 -6.49
CA MET A 1 13.66 6.34 -5.20
C MET A 1 14.58 7.20 -4.36
N ARG A 2 14.04 7.87 -3.33
CA ARG A 2 14.81 8.54 -2.28
C ARG A 2 14.68 7.71 -1.00
N GLN A 3 15.76 7.53 -0.27
CA GLN A 3 15.69 7.03 1.10
C GLN A 3 15.45 8.22 2.04
N ILE A 4 14.46 8.10 2.92
CA ILE A 4 14.09 9.11 3.92
C ILE A 4 14.04 8.38 5.27
N GLY A 5 15.06 8.55 6.11
CA GLY A 5 15.28 7.68 7.26
C GLY A 5 15.40 6.23 6.82
N ASP A 6 14.57 5.35 7.39
CA ASP A 6 14.52 3.93 7.05
C ASP A 6 13.42 3.60 6.00
N SER A 7 12.86 4.61 5.33
CA SER A 7 11.79 4.46 4.34
C SER A 7 12.27 4.80 2.94
N TYR A 8 11.53 4.35 1.91
CA TYR A 8 11.85 4.54 0.50
C TYR A 8 10.68 5.20 -0.23
N VAL A 9 10.89 6.40 -0.78
CA VAL A 9 9.84 7.19 -1.44
C VAL A 9 10.23 7.51 -2.89
N ALA A 10 9.37 7.23 -3.84
CA ALA A 10 9.59 7.58 -5.24
C ALA A 10 9.68 9.10 -5.41
N LYS A 11 10.54 9.57 -6.35
CA LYS A 11 10.79 11.01 -6.55
C LYS A 11 9.55 11.79 -6.97
N ASN A 12 8.59 11.14 -7.61
CA ASN A 12 7.32 11.70 -8.09
C ASN A 12 6.11 11.29 -7.26
N ALA A 13 6.31 10.65 -6.10
CA ALA A 13 5.24 10.49 -5.12
C ALA A 13 5.04 11.81 -4.36
N ILE A 14 3.78 12.12 -4.05
CA ILE A 14 3.38 13.28 -3.27
C ILE A 14 3.00 12.79 -1.87
N VAL A 15 3.71 13.27 -0.87
CA VAL A 15 3.40 13.00 0.55
C VAL A 15 3.31 14.36 1.24
N THR A 16 2.14 14.70 1.76
CA THR A 16 1.86 16.01 2.37
C THR A 16 0.94 15.91 3.59
N GLY A 17 1.04 16.90 4.49
CA GLY A 17 0.28 16.92 5.74
C GLY A 17 0.88 16.03 6.83
N ASP A 18 0.04 15.58 7.75
CA ASP A 18 0.43 14.76 8.90
C ASP A 18 0.52 13.28 8.50
N VAL A 19 1.68 12.87 7.97
CA VAL A 19 1.96 11.51 7.52
C VAL A 19 3.16 10.95 8.27
N VAL A 20 2.96 9.82 8.97
CA VAL A 20 3.99 9.09 9.71
C VAL A 20 4.40 7.84 8.95
N LEU A 21 5.69 7.69 8.68
CA LEU A 21 6.28 6.53 8.00
C LEU A 21 7.17 5.76 8.96
N SER A 22 6.86 4.48 9.16
CA SER A 22 7.71 3.57 9.94
C SER A 22 8.82 2.95 9.08
N ALA A 23 9.75 2.23 9.71
CA ALA A 23 10.89 1.60 9.03
C ALA A 23 10.47 0.65 7.91
N GLY A 24 11.16 0.69 6.79
CA GLY A 24 10.92 -0.18 5.63
C GLY A 24 9.70 0.18 4.78
N VAL A 25 8.95 1.23 5.14
CA VAL A 25 7.86 1.73 4.28
C VAL A 25 8.41 2.04 2.89
N ASN A 26 7.71 1.61 1.86
CA ASN A 26 8.10 1.89 0.49
C ASN A 26 6.91 2.38 -0.35
N ILE A 27 7.03 3.61 -0.86
CA ILE A 27 6.01 4.36 -1.60
C ILE A 27 6.48 4.53 -3.04
N TRP A 28 5.74 3.94 -3.96
CA TRP A 28 6.12 3.83 -5.36
C TRP A 28 5.64 5.01 -6.21
N PHE A 29 5.87 4.93 -7.53
CA PHE A 29 5.73 6.06 -8.42
C PHE A 29 4.29 6.55 -8.55
N GLY A 30 4.11 7.88 -8.51
CA GLY A 30 2.82 8.53 -8.68
C GLY A 30 1.83 8.33 -7.53
N CYS A 31 2.26 7.79 -6.39
CA CYS A 31 1.41 7.74 -5.19
C CYS A 31 1.13 9.14 -4.66
N VAL A 32 -0.08 9.31 -4.09
CA VAL A 32 -0.48 10.54 -3.39
C VAL A 32 -0.97 10.18 -1.99
N LEU A 33 -0.27 10.67 -0.97
CA LEU A 33 -0.66 10.56 0.44
C LEU A 33 -0.93 11.97 0.96
N ARG A 34 -2.16 12.23 1.37
CA ARG A 34 -2.57 13.56 1.81
C ARG A 34 -3.22 13.51 3.20
N GLY A 35 -2.40 13.76 4.23
CA GLY A 35 -2.81 13.82 5.64
C GLY A 35 -3.14 15.25 6.08
N ASP A 36 -3.92 15.98 5.28
CA ASP A 36 -4.28 17.40 5.54
C ASP A 36 -5.54 17.52 6.41
N LEU A 37 -6.39 16.52 6.48
CA LEU A 37 -7.59 16.49 7.29
C LEU A 37 -7.43 15.69 8.60
N ALA A 38 -6.61 14.64 8.58
CA ALA A 38 -6.25 13.84 9.74
C ALA A 38 -4.96 13.05 9.47
N ARG A 39 -4.37 12.49 10.53
CA ARG A 39 -3.12 11.73 10.45
C ARG A 39 -3.26 10.45 9.63
N ILE A 40 -2.27 10.19 8.76
CA ILE A 40 -2.02 8.89 8.12
C ILE A 40 -0.82 8.25 8.79
N THR A 41 -0.96 7.02 9.29
CA THR A 41 0.15 6.25 9.84
C THR A 41 0.39 5.01 9.01
N LEU A 42 1.61 4.85 8.47
CA LEU A 42 2.05 3.64 7.80
C LEU A 42 3.00 2.88 8.71
N GLY A 43 2.59 1.68 9.11
CA GLY A 43 3.36 0.74 9.92
C GLY A 43 4.60 0.20 9.21
N PRO A 44 5.45 -0.57 9.91
CA PRO A 44 6.69 -1.10 9.34
C PRO A 44 6.45 -1.90 8.05
N ARG A 45 7.34 -1.76 7.07
CA ARG A 45 7.34 -2.52 5.82
C ARG A 45 6.08 -2.37 4.94
N VAL A 46 5.19 -1.40 5.24
CA VAL A 46 4.05 -1.10 4.36
C VAL A 46 4.54 -0.78 2.96
N ASN A 47 3.92 -1.42 1.96
CA ASN A 47 4.20 -1.20 0.54
C ASN A 47 3.00 -0.55 -0.14
N LEU A 48 3.18 0.66 -0.69
CA LEU A 48 2.20 1.32 -1.56
C LEU A 48 2.72 1.31 -2.99
N GLN A 49 2.12 0.50 -3.85
CA GLN A 49 2.52 0.35 -5.25
C GLN A 49 2.07 1.55 -6.10
N ASP A 50 2.53 1.60 -7.35
CA ASP A 50 2.38 2.77 -8.22
C ASP A 50 0.94 3.29 -8.31
N GLY A 51 0.80 4.61 -8.18
CA GLY A 51 -0.47 5.31 -8.36
C GLY A 51 -1.50 5.14 -7.24
N CYS A 52 -1.11 4.58 -6.08
CA CYS A 52 -2.01 4.49 -4.93
C CYS A 52 -2.36 5.89 -4.40
N ILE A 53 -3.59 6.03 -3.91
CA ILE A 53 -4.08 7.25 -3.25
C ILE A 53 -4.46 6.90 -1.82
N VAL A 54 -3.94 7.68 -0.86
CA VAL A 54 -4.28 7.56 0.57
C VAL A 54 -4.72 8.93 1.08
N HIS A 55 -5.93 9.00 1.57
CA HIS A 55 -6.51 10.23 2.11
C HIS A 55 -7.43 9.92 3.30
N THR A 56 -7.77 10.94 4.06
CA THR A 56 -8.57 10.82 5.30
C THR A 56 -9.76 11.75 5.28
N ASP A 57 -10.77 11.47 6.11
CA ASP A 57 -11.83 12.41 6.45
C ASP A 57 -11.39 13.33 7.60
N TYR A 58 -12.12 14.43 7.78
CA TYR A 58 -11.83 15.41 8.83
C TYR A 58 -11.90 14.77 10.22
N GLY A 59 -10.78 14.80 10.95
CA GLY A 59 -10.65 14.24 12.30
C GLY A 59 -10.66 12.70 12.38
N GLU A 60 -10.69 12.00 11.25
CA GLU A 60 -10.70 10.53 11.18
C GLU A 60 -9.33 9.99 10.70
N PRO A 61 -8.41 9.66 11.62
CA PRO A 61 -7.09 9.18 11.23
C PRO A 61 -7.17 7.81 10.57
N GLN A 62 -6.23 7.55 9.64
CA GLN A 62 -6.06 6.26 9.00
C GLN A 62 -4.79 5.56 9.49
N VAL A 63 -4.93 4.28 9.82
CA VAL A 63 -3.80 3.40 10.18
C VAL A 63 -3.71 2.28 9.15
N VAL A 64 -2.54 2.13 8.56
CA VAL A 64 -2.16 0.98 7.74
C VAL A 64 -1.07 0.25 8.52
N GLU A 65 -1.39 -0.93 9.03
CA GLU A 65 -0.51 -1.67 9.94
C GLU A 65 0.66 -2.33 9.21
N GLU A 66 1.54 -2.98 9.96
CA GLU A 66 2.76 -3.61 9.49
C GLU A 66 2.54 -4.60 8.35
N GLY A 67 3.44 -4.66 7.38
CA GLY A 67 3.47 -5.67 6.33
C GLY A 67 2.35 -5.58 5.29
N VAL A 68 1.46 -4.56 5.38
CA VAL A 68 0.39 -4.38 4.41
C VAL A 68 0.95 -4.08 3.02
N VAL A 69 0.43 -4.78 2.03
CA VAL A 69 0.71 -4.58 0.60
C VAL A 69 -0.49 -3.94 -0.07
N VAL A 70 -0.30 -2.78 -0.68
CA VAL A 70 -1.32 -2.05 -1.42
C VAL A 70 -0.97 -2.05 -2.91
N GLY A 71 -1.75 -2.81 -3.68
CA GLY A 71 -1.56 -3.00 -5.11
C GLY A 71 -1.80 -1.72 -5.91
N HIS A 72 -1.20 -1.68 -7.10
CA HIS A 72 -1.24 -0.51 -8.00
C HIS A 72 -2.62 0.13 -8.13
N ARG A 73 -2.69 1.45 -8.07
CA ARG A 73 -3.90 2.28 -8.23
C ARG A 73 -5.02 2.00 -7.22
N ALA A 74 -4.73 1.36 -6.09
CA ALA A 74 -5.71 1.24 -5.03
C ALA A 74 -5.96 2.60 -4.34
N VAL A 75 -7.17 2.77 -3.80
CA VAL A 75 -7.57 3.96 -3.04
C VAL A 75 -7.88 3.56 -1.62
N LEU A 76 -7.16 4.14 -0.66
CA LEU A 76 -7.40 3.96 0.77
C LEU A 76 -7.96 5.24 1.35
N HIS A 77 -9.24 5.19 1.76
CA HIS A 77 -9.94 6.23 2.48
C HIS A 77 -10.60 5.69 3.75
N GLY A 78 -10.20 4.48 4.16
CA GLY A 78 -10.73 3.80 5.34
C GLY A 78 -10.04 4.24 6.63
N LYS A 79 -10.44 3.61 7.74
CA LYS A 79 -9.91 3.88 9.07
C LYS A 79 -8.72 2.99 9.43
N LEU A 80 -8.83 1.70 9.11
CA LEU A 80 -7.84 0.69 9.50
C LEU A 80 -7.64 -0.33 8.38
N ILE A 81 -6.38 -0.66 8.10
CA ILE A 81 -5.99 -1.86 7.36
C ILE A 81 -5.07 -2.67 8.27
N GLY A 82 -5.54 -3.83 8.71
CA GLY A 82 -4.82 -4.72 9.61
C GLY A 82 -3.58 -5.34 8.98
N HIS A 83 -2.63 -5.73 9.82
CA HIS A 83 -1.31 -6.21 9.40
C HIS A 83 -1.37 -7.37 8.39
N ASP A 84 -0.32 -7.49 7.58
CA ASP A 84 -0.12 -8.56 6.59
C ASP A 84 -1.30 -8.74 5.60
N THR A 85 -2.09 -7.68 5.40
CA THR A 85 -3.21 -7.64 4.45
C THR A 85 -2.72 -7.27 3.06
N LEU A 86 -3.27 -7.96 2.04
CA LEU A 86 -3.12 -7.60 0.63
C LEU A 86 -4.35 -6.84 0.15
N VAL A 87 -4.18 -5.58 -0.19
CA VAL A 87 -5.16 -4.79 -0.94
C VAL A 87 -4.84 -4.92 -2.42
N GLY A 88 -5.70 -5.58 -3.18
CA GLY A 88 -5.49 -5.86 -4.60
C GLY A 88 -5.46 -4.60 -5.47
N MET A 89 -4.90 -4.73 -6.68
CA MET A 89 -4.81 -3.63 -7.65
C MET A 89 -6.17 -2.99 -7.93
N GLY A 90 -6.24 -1.66 -7.87
CA GLY A 90 -7.47 -0.91 -8.14
C GLY A 90 -8.58 -1.10 -7.11
N ALA A 91 -8.33 -1.76 -5.98
CA ALA A 91 -9.31 -1.86 -4.91
C ALA A 91 -9.57 -0.50 -4.26
N ILE A 92 -10.78 -0.30 -3.77
CA ILE A 92 -11.22 0.95 -3.13
C ILE A 92 -11.75 0.64 -1.75
N VAL A 93 -11.19 1.29 -0.74
CA VAL A 93 -11.65 1.21 0.65
C VAL A 93 -12.20 2.57 1.05
N LEU A 94 -13.52 2.63 1.30
CA LEU A 94 -14.21 3.89 1.59
C LEU A 94 -14.18 4.27 3.08
N SER A 95 -14.65 5.48 3.37
CA SER A 95 -14.61 6.16 4.67
C SER A 95 -15.06 5.28 5.85
N GLY A 96 -14.26 5.28 6.91
CA GLY A 96 -14.56 4.56 8.13
C GLY A 96 -14.53 3.03 8.05
N ALA A 97 -14.18 2.46 6.89
CA ALA A 97 -14.04 1.01 6.77
C ALA A 97 -12.83 0.49 7.57
N GLU A 98 -13.00 -0.66 8.20
CA GLU A 98 -11.98 -1.34 9.00
C GLU A 98 -11.75 -2.75 8.42
N ILE A 99 -10.52 -3.03 8.00
CA ILE A 99 -10.11 -4.32 7.46
C ILE A 99 -9.27 -5.03 8.51
N GLY A 100 -9.67 -6.25 8.89
CA GLY A 100 -8.89 -7.09 9.80
C GLY A 100 -7.53 -7.48 9.24
N HIS A 101 -6.72 -8.09 10.08
CA HIS A 101 -5.38 -8.57 9.68
C HIS A 101 -5.45 -9.78 8.73
N GLU A 102 -4.36 -10.00 7.98
CA GLU A 102 -4.18 -11.17 7.08
C GLU A 102 -5.34 -11.33 6.08
N CYS A 103 -5.97 -10.22 5.68
CA CYS A 103 -7.01 -10.24 4.66
C CYS A 103 -6.44 -10.16 3.25
N VAL A 104 -7.24 -10.58 2.28
CA VAL A 104 -7.00 -10.34 0.86
C VAL A 104 -8.22 -9.65 0.26
N LEU A 105 -8.07 -8.40 -0.14
CA LEU A 105 -9.03 -7.73 -1.00
C LEU A 105 -8.61 -8.00 -2.46
N ALA A 106 -9.43 -8.68 -3.23
CA ALA A 106 -9.13 -8.99 -4.62
C ALA A 106 -9.05 -7.70 -5.47
N ALA A 107 -8.40 -7.77 -6.62
CA ALA A 107 -8.30 -6.62 -7.53
C ALA A 107 -9.69 -6.04 -7.87
N GLY A 108 -9.80 -4.70 -7.85
CA GLY A 108 -11.05 -3.98 -8.14
C GLY A 108 -12.15 -4.11 -7.08
N THR A 109 -11.88 -4.69 -5.93
CA THR A 109 -12.87 -4.80 -4.85
C THR A 109 -13.23 -3.43 -4.29
N LEU A 110 -14.53 -3.17 -4.09
CA LEU A 110 -15.03 -1.98 -3.40
C LEU A 110 -15.52 -2.35 -2.00
N VAL A 111 -14.79 -1.92 -0.97
CA VAL A 111 -15.24 -1.98 0.43
C VAL A 111 -15.98 -0.70 0.76
N THR A 112 -17.28 -0.84 1.06
CA THR A 112 -18.18 0.28 1.33
C THR A 112 -17.89 0.94 2.68
N GLU A 113 -18.44 2.15 2.87
CA GLU A 113 -18.26 2.96 4.07
C GLU A 113 -18.60 2.19 5.35
N ARG A 114 -17.80 2.42 6.40
CA ARG A 114 -17.96 1.87 7.75
C ARG A 114 -18.09 0.34 7.80
N ARG A 115 -17.73 -0.33 6.70
CA ARG A 115 -17.75 -1.79 6.65
C ARG A 115 -16.61 -2.35 7.52
N ARG A 116 -16.92 -3.37 8.31
CA ARG A 116 -15.91 -4.16 9.03
C ARG A 116 -15.73 -5.49 8.35
N ILE A 117 -14.49 -5.78 7.98
CA ILE A 117 -14.07 -7.06 7.40
C ILE A 117 -13.35 -7.83 8.48
N PRO A 118 -13.81 -9.05 8.84
CA PRO A 118 -13.14 -9.87 9.83
C PRO A 118 -11.72 -10.25 9.38
N PRO A 119 -10.79 -10.54 10.32
CA PRO A 119 -9.48 -11.08 9.98
C PRO A 119 -9.55 -12.31 9.07
N ARG A 120 -8.48 -12.56 8.31
CA ARG A 120 -8.31 -13.73 7.43
C ARG A 120 -9.45 -13.90 6.41
N SER A 121 -10.01 -12.80 5.91
CA SER A 121 -11.10 -12.82 4.92
C SER A 121 -10.58 -12.55 3.51
N LEU A 122 -10.94 -13.40 2.55
CA LEU A 122 -10.87 -13.06 1.12
C LEU A 122 -12.14 -12.33 0.72
N VAL A 123 -11.98 -11.08 0.24
CA VAL A 123 -13.09 -10.20 -0.15
C VAL A 123 -13.02 -9.93 -1.65
N MET A 124 -14.15 -10.06 -2.36
CA MET A 124 -14.23 -9.83 -3.80
C MET A 124 -15.49 -9.08 -4.19
N GLY A 125 -15.42 -8.31 -5.26
CA GLY A 125 -16.56 -7.72 -5.96
C GLY A 125 -16.88 -6.27 -5.64
N VAL A 126 -17.95 -5.76 -6.28
CA VAL A 126 -18.48 -4.39 -6.15
C VAL A 126 -19.99 -4.48 -5.92
N PRO A 127 -20.50 -4.31 -4.68
CA PRO A 127 -19.74 -4.16 -3.43
C PRO A 127 -19.01 -5.45 -3.01
N GLY A 128 -17.92 -5.30 -2.26
CA GLY A 128 -17.10 -6.39 -1.76
C GLY A 128 -17.83 -7.30 -0.78
N LYS A 129 -17.71 -8.60 -0.99
CA LYS A 129 -18.27 -9.64 -0.10
C LYS A 129 -17.17 -10.59 0.33
N VAL A 130 -17.20 -11.03 1.58
CA VAL A 130 -16.34 -12.14 2.05
C VAL A 130 -16.79 -13.40 1.31
N VAL A 131 -15.86 -14.02 0.59
CA VAL A 131 -16.15 -15.22 -0.24
C VAL A 131 -15.59 -16.50 0.36
N ARG A 132 -14.50 -16.39 1.13
CA ARG A 132 -13.90 -17.49 1.90
C ARG A 132 -12.87 -16.96 2.89
N GLU A 133 -12.37 -17.84 3.72
CA GLU A 133 -11.21 -17.56 4.56
C GLU A 133 -9.91 -17.53 3.73
N VAL A 134 -8.96 -16.70 4.14
CA VAL A 134 -7.60 -16.65 3.58
C VAL A 134 -6.84 -17.91 4.01
N THR A 135 -6.23 -18.59 3.05
CA THR A 135 -5.38 -19.76 3.28
C THR A 135 -3.95 -19.33 3.66
N ASP A 136 -3.16 -20.27 4.20
CA ASP A 136 -1.75 -20.02 4.47
C ASP A 136 -0.95 -19.79 3.18
N ASP A 137 -1.39 -20.33 2.03
CA ASP A 137 -0.80 -20.05 0.72
C ASP A 137 -1.06 -18.60 0.28
N ASP A 138 -2.27 -18.08 0.48
CA ASP A 138 -2.59 -16.68 0.23
C ASP A 138 -1.70 -15.77 1.08
N LEU A 139 -1.55 -16.08 2.38
CA LEU A 139 -0.72 -15.30 3.29
C LEU A 139 0.76 -15.35 2.89
N ARG A 140 1.30 -16.54 2.60
CA ARG A 140 2.68 -16.67 2.11
C ARG A 140 2.94 -15.82 0.87
N ARG A 141 1.97 -15.78 -0.07
CA ARG A 141 2.05 -14.93 -1.26
C ARG A 141 2.12 -13.45 -0.89
N THR A 142 1.27 -12.98 0.03
CA THR A 142 1.29 -11.59 0.51
C THR A 142 2.64 -11.21 1.09
N LEU A 143 3.17 -12.03 2.00
CA LEU A 143 4.47 -11.81 2.64
C LEU A 143 5.62 -11.81 1.62
N SER A 144 5.57 -12.71 0.64
CA SER A 144 6.57 -12.75 -0.45
C SER A 144 6.55 -11.49 -1.30
N ILE A 145 5.36 -10.95 -1.61
CA ILE A 145 5.23 -9.68 -2.34
C ILE A 145 5.82 -8.54 -1.52
N ALA A 146 5.51 -8.44 -0.22
CA ALA A 146 6.04 -7.41 0.67
C ALA A 146 7.58 -7.42 0.70
N ALA A 147 8.18 -8.60 0.88
CA ALA A 147 9.63 -8.77 0.90
C ALA A 147 10.28 -8.38 -0.44
N HIS A 148 9.70 -8.82 -1.56
CA HIS A 148 10.17 -8.49 -2.91
C HIS A 148 10.17 -6.98 -3.16
N TYR A 149 9.07 -6.28 -2.82
CA TYR A 149 8.98 -4.84 -3.03
C TYR A 149 9.93 -4.04 -2.15
N LEU A 150 10.22 -4.50 -0.94
CA LEU A 150 11.24 -3.87 -0.09
C LEU A 150 12.65 -4.02 -0.70
N ASP A 151 13.03 -5.22 -1.18
CA ASP A 151 14.30 -5.41 -1.90
C ASP A 151 14.38 -4.50 -3.13
N MET A 152 13.33 -4.48 -3.94
CA MET A 152 13.27 -3.63 -5.12
C MET A 152 13.43 -2.14 -4.78
N ALA A 153 12.77 -1.66 -3.71
CA ALA A 153 12.88 -0.27 -3.27
C ALA A 153 14.31 0.09 -2.87
N GLN A 154 15.01 -0.81 -2.17
CA GLN A 154 16.43 -0.65 -1.81
C GLN A 154 17.33 -0.59 -3.07
N ARG A 155 17.08 -1.44 -4.06
CA ARG A 155 17.81 -1.44 -5.34
C ARG A 155 17.57 -0.16 -6.14
N TYR A 156 16.32 0.32 -6.19
CA TYR A 156 15.99 1.63 -6.80
C TYR A 156 16.68 2.79 -6.10
N ALA A 157 16.75 2.77 -4.76
CA ALA A 157 17.45 3.80 -3.99
C ALA A 157 18.97 3.83 -4.28
N LYS A 158 19.56 2.66 -4.54
CA LYS A 158 20.97 2.49 -4.93
C LYS A 158 21.24 2.77 -6.42
N GLY A 159 20.22 3.12 -7.21
CA GLY A 159 20.38 3.45 -8.64
C GLY A 159 20.47 2.24 -9.58
N ALA A 160 20.06 1.05 -9.16
CA ALA A 160 20.13 -0.17 -9.97
C ALA A 160 19.29 -0.10 -11.26
N PHE A 161 18.33 0.82 -11.35
CA PHE A 161 17.44 0.98 -12.50
C PHE A 161 17.48 2.44 -13.00
N PRO A 162 18.55 2.87 -13.70
CA PRO A 162 18.62 4.21 -14.28
C PRO A 162 17.60 4.36 -15.41
N PRO A 163 17.09 5.58 -15.67
CA PRO A 163 16.20 5.83 -16.79
C PRO A 163 16.95 5.54 -18.11
N PRO A 164 16.30 4.96 -19.13
CA PRO A 164 16.95 4.55 -20.37
C PRO A 164 17.59 5.72 -21.14
N TRP A 165 17.04 6.92 -21.03
CA TRP A 165 17.59 8.15 -21.63
C TRP A 165 18.83 8.70 -20.90
N GLY A 166 19.18 8.18 -19.74
CA GLY A 166 20.41 8.50 -19.00
C GLY A 166 21.57 7.55 -19.27
N ARG A 167 21.39 6.53 -20.10
CA ARG A 167 22.47 5.61 -20.48
C ARG A 167 23.22 6.18 -21.67
N PRO A 168 24.57 6.19 -21.64
CA PRO A 168 25.32 6.55 -22.81
C PRO A 168 25.03 5.56 -23.96
N PRO A 169 25.03 6.01 -25.22
CA PRO A 169 24.86 5.14 -26.39
C PRO A 169 25.95 4.05 -26.39
N GLY A 170 25.54 2.77 -26.35
CA GLY A 170 26.46 1.63 -26.45
C GLY A 170 26.57 0.71 -25.24
N GLU A 171 25.94 1.03 -24.09
CA GLU A 171 25.84 0.14 -22.93
C GLU A 171 24.49 -0.55 -22.87
N GLY A 172 24.18 -1.35 -23.87
CA GLY A 172 23.00 -2.22 -23.88
C GLY A 172 23.47 -3.66 -24.05
N GLY A 173 23.45 -4.39 -22.96
CA GLY A 173 23.68 -5.83 -22.96
C GLY A 173 22.44 -6.55 -22.53
#